data_47b37811b34bce8ddaed652128e9a44c
#
_entry.id   47b37811b34bce8ddaed652128e9a44c
#
_cell.length_a   1.000
_cell.length_b   1.000
_cell.length_c   1.000
_cell.angle_alpha   90.00
_cell.angle_beta   90.00
_cell.angle_gamma   90.00
#
_symmetry.space_group_name_H-M   'P 1'
#
loop_
_entity.id
_entity.type
_entity.pdbx_description
1 polymer ?
#
loop_
_entity_poly.entity_id
_entity_poly.type
_entity_poly.pdbx_seq_one_letter_code
_entity_poly.pdbx_strand_id
1 'polypeptide(L)'
;MEQIEIILRTTASSGKVTERLLAKFDTEKPATESDKVLQYSGLRIDPVQHQISYQGKVLPLTETYEFQTLVYLANQPGRVFTKEQIYQAVWKEEPVEVSSAVFCIISNIRQKLREVTTKEYIQTVWGVGYKFVDVPGE
;
A
#
# COMPACT_ATOMS: atom_id res chain seq x y z
N MET A 1 2.56 -9.36 -28.82
CA MET A 1 2.80 -9.10 -27.39
C MET A 1 3.64 -7.84 -27.26
N GLU A 2 3.09 -6.85 -26.60
CA GLU A 2 3.76 -5.57 -26.45
C GLU A 2 4.49 -5.50 -25.11
N GLN A 3 5.63 -4.85 -25.11
CA GLN A 3 6.39 -4.60 -23.91
C GLN A 3 6.55 -3.11 -23.71
N ILE A 4 6.44 -2.66 -22.48
CA ILE A 4 6.64 -1.26 -22.14
C ILE A 4 7.95 -1.14 -21.37
N GLU A 5 8.80 -0.24 -21.81
CA GLU A 5 10.07 0.01 -21.16
C GLU A 5 10.13 1.45 -20.67
N ILE A 6 10.53 1.62 -19.42
CA ILE A 6 10.72 2.93 -18.82
C ILE A 6 12.22 3.19 -18.79
N ILE A 7 12.65 4.22 -19.52
CA ILE A 7 14.06 4.54 -19.69
C ILE A 7 14.37 5.92 -19.13
N LEU A 8 15.42 6.00 -18.34
CA LEU A 8 15.94 7.28 -17.89
C LEU A 8 17.01 7.73 -18.88
N ARG A 9 16.79 8.89 -19.51
CA ARG A 9 17.75 9.48 -20.42
C ARG A 9 18.36 10.70 -19.77
N THR A 10 19.67 10.68 -19.66
CA THR A 10 20.42 11.77 -19.05
C THR A 10 21.39 12.35 -20.08
N THR A 11 21.39 13.66 -20.23
CA THR A 11 22.32 14.36 -21.11
C THR A 11 23.31 15.15 -20.26
N ALA A 12 24.58 14.82 -20.38
CA ALA A 12 25.62 15.55 -19.68
C ALA A 12 25.91 16.88 -20.37
N SER A 13 26.50 17.81 -19.65
CA SER A 13 26.86 19.10 -20.20
C SER A 13 27.85 19.01 -21.38
N SER A 14 28.56 17.88 -21.47
CA SER A 14 29.46 17.60 -22.59
C SER A 14 28.71 17.11 -23.83
N GLY A 15 27.40 16.97 -23.76
CA GLY A 15 26.62 16.45 -24.87
C GLY A 15 26.46 14.95 -24.87
N LYS A 16 27.07 14.27 -23.93
CA LYS A 16 26.95 12.82 -23.82
C LYS A 16 25.58 12.43 -23.31
N VAL A 17 24.89 11.55 -24.03
CA VAL A 17 23.58 11.03 -23.64
C VAL A 17 23.74 9.65 -23.06
N THR A 18 23.18 9.46 -21.88
CA THR A 18 23.17 8.16 -21.20
C THR A 18 21.75 7.71 -21.03
N GLU A 19 21.45 6.49 -21.43
CA GLU A 19 20.14 5.89 -21.23
C GLU A 19 20.24 4.73 -20.27
N ARG A 20 19.31 4.65 -19.35
CA ARG A 20 19.27 3.58 -18.37
C ARG A 20 17.85 3.03 -18.32
N LEU A 21 17.74 1.72 -18.49
CA LEU A 21 16.45 1.04 -18.38
C LEU A 21 16.06 1.01 -16.89
N LEU A 22 14.95 1.68 -16.55
CA LEU A 22 14.43 1.71 -15.19
C LEU A 22 13.48 0.57 -14.91
N ALA A 23 12.64 0.24 -15.88
CA ALA A 23 11.67 -0.82 -15.72
C ALA A 23 11.28 -1.38 -17.07
N LYS A 24 11.00 -2.66 -17.10
CA LYS A 24 10.52 -3.34 -18.29
C LYS A 24 9.41 -4.29 -17.86
N PHE A 25 8.26 -4.18 -18.50
CA PHE A 25 7.14 -5.03 -18.14
C PHE A 25 6.29 -5.33 -19.37
N ASP A 26 5.55 -6.43 -19.25
CA ASP A 26 4.68 -6.92 -20.30
C ASP A 26 3.28 -6.34 -20.10
N THR A 27 2.68 -5.84 -21.20
CA THR A 27 1.34 -5.24 -21.12
C THR A 27 0.24 -6.25 -20.83
N GLU A 28 0.50 -7.52 -21.01
CA GLU A 28 -0.46 -8.58 -20.70
C GLU A 28 -0.51 -8.95 -19.23
N LYS A 29 0.41 -8.43 -18.44
CA LYS A 29 0.49 -8.70 -17.02
C LYS A 29 0.39 -7.41 -16.23
N PRO A 30 -0.03 -7.49 -14.95
CA PRO A 30 0.03 -6.31 -14.07
C PRO A 30 1.42 -5.69 -14.12
N ALA A 31 1.46 -4.40 -14.28
CA ALA A 31 2.68 -3.70 -14.61
C ALA A 31 3.73 -3.73 -13.51
N THR A 32 3.32 -3.53 -12.25
CA THR A 32 4.26 -3.38 -11.13
C THR A 32 3.73 -4.10 -9.90
N GLU A 33 4.60 -4.29 -8.91
CA GLU A 33 4.15 -4.86 -7.66
C GLU A 33 3.18 -3.95 -6.93
N SER A 34 3.27 -2.64 -7.13
CA SER A 34 2.35 -1.70 -6.49
C SER A 34 0.94 -1.79 -7.06
N ASP A 35 0.79 -2.37 -8.26
CA ASP A 35 -0.52 -2.58 -8.88
C ASP A 35 -1.05 -3.99 -8.67
N LYS A 36 -0.30 -4.81 -7.97
CA LYS A 36 -0.68 -6.19 -7.73
C LYS A 36 -1.84 -6.29 -6.77
N VAL A 37 -2.82 -7.12 -7.11
CA VAL A 37 -3.92 -7.44 -6.20
C VAL A 37 -3.38 -8.24 -5.03
N LEU A 38 -3.69 -7.80 -3.81
CA LEU A 38 -3.30 -8.48 -2.60
C LEU A 38 -4.48 -9.33 -2.10
N GLN A 39 -4.21 -10.60 -1.87
CA GLN A 39 -5.24 -11.54 -1.47
C GLN A 39 -4.82 -12.21 -0.16
N TYR A 40 -5.60 -11.99 0.87
CA TYR A 40 -5.40 -12.62 2.18
C TYR A 40 -6.69 -13.32 2.57
N SER A 41 -6.69 -14.05 3.68
CA SER A 41 -7.84 -14.85 4.08
C SER A 41 -9.12 -14.04 4.11
N GLY A 42 -9.88 -14.07 3.03
CA GLY A 42 -11.13 -13.33 2.86
C GLY A 42 -10.97 -11.89 2.41
N LEU A 43 -9.81 -11.28 2.60
CA LEU A 43 -9.58 -9.88 2.28
C LEU A 43 -8.89 -9.74 0.92
N ARG A 44 -9.44 -8.88 0.08
CA ARG A 44 -8.88 -8.62 -1.25
C ARG A 44 -8.67 -7.11 -1.42
N ILE A 45 -7.46 -6.74 -1.76
CA ILE A 45 -7.08 -5.34 -1.97
C ILE A 45 -6.66 -5.18 -3.43
N ASP A 46 -7.37 -4.33 -4.17
CA ASP A 46 -7.09 -4.07 -5.57
C ASP A 46 -6.61 -2.63 -5.74
N PRO A 47 -5.30 -2.40 -5.86
CA PRO A 47 -4.79 -1.04 -5.99
C PRO A 47 -5.18 -0.37 -7.30
N VAL A 48 -5.37 -1.15 -8.36
CA VAL A 48 -5.73 -0.61 -9.67
C VAL A 48 -7.15 -0.05 -9.64
N GLN A 49 -8.09 -0.79 -9.04
CA GLN A 49 -9.47 -0.35 -8.93
C GLN A 49 -9.71 0.51 -7.69
N HIS A 50 -8.69 0.70 -6.87
CA HIS A 50 -8.81 1.44 -5.60
C HIS A 50 -9.95 0.87 -4.76
N GLN A 51 -9.93 -0.46 -4.58
CA GLN A 51 -11.05 -1.17 -3.99
C GLN A 51 -10.57 -2.22 -3.00
N ILE A 52 -11.26 -2.33 -1.88
CA ILE A 52 -11.00 -3.35 -0.88
C ILE A 52 -12.31 -4.08 -0.64
N SER A 53 -12.23 -5.41 -0.59
CA SER A 53 -13.42 -6.22 -0.33
C SER A 53 -13.10 -7.34 0.66
N TYR A 54 -14.10 -7.77 1.39
CA TYR A 54 -14.01 -8.90 2.30
C TYR A 54 -15.09 -9.90 1.93
N GLN A 55 -14.66 -11.09 1.51
CA GLN A 55 -15.56 -12.14 1.05
C GLN A 55 -16.59 -11.65 0.04
N GLY A 56 -16.10 -10.84 -0.91
CA GLY A 56 -16.93 -10.30 -1.97
C GLY A 56 -17.67 -9.01 -1.65
N LYS A 57 -17.67 -8.59 -0.39
CA LYS A 57 -18.34 -7.34 0.01
C LYS A 57 -17.33 -6.19 -0.05
N VAL A 58 -17.65 -5.19 -0.87
CA VAL A 58 -16.79 -4.01 -1.03
C VAL A 58 -16.90 -3.13 0.21
N LEU A 59 -15.74 -2.68 0.70
CA LEU A 59 -15.66 -1.81 1.87
C LEU A 59 -15.60 -0.34 1.46
N PRO A 60 -16.16 0.56 2.27
CA PRO A 60 -16.11 1.99 1.96
C PRO A 60 -14.78 2.63 2.35
N LEU A 61 -13.66 2.03 1.94
CA LEU A 61 -12.33 2.56 2.14
C LEU A 61 -11.92 3.35 0.90
N THR A 62 -12.66 4.41 0.63
CA THR A 62 -12.43 5.25 -0.55
C THR A 62 -11.55 6.44 -0.27
N GLU A 63 -11.32 6.76 1.01
CA GLU A 63 -10.43 7.85 1.37
C GLU A 63 -8.99 7.49 0.98
N THR A 64 -8.33 8.39 0.29
CA THR A 64 -7.02 8.13 -0.27
C THR A 64 -6.01 7.66 0.78
N TYR A 65 -5.94 8.36 1.91
CA TYR A 65 -4.96 8.02 2.94
C TYR A 65 -5.26 6.69 3.62
N GLU A 66 -6.54 6.39 3.84
CA GLU A 66 -6.91 5.10 4.42
C GLU A 66 -6.52 3.95 3.49
N PHE A 67 -6.86 4.08 2.21
CA PHE A 67 -6.54 3.06 1.23
C PHE A 67 -5.03 2.87 1.09
N GLN A 68 -4.30 3.96 0.92
CA GLN A 68 -2.85 3.89 0.74
C GLN A 68 -2.15 3.33 1.97
N THR A 69 -2.63 3.67 3.16
CA THR A 69 -2.04 3.13 4.40
C THR A 69 -2.23 1.62 4.47
N LEU A 70 -3.43 1.14 4.17
CA LEU A 70 -3.68 -0.30 4.20
C LEU A 70 -2.84 -1.04 3.16
N VAL A 71 -2.76 -0.50 1.94
CA VAL A 71 -1.93 -1.09 0.89
C VAL A 71 -0.45 -1.13 1.31
N TYR A 72 0.03 -0.04 1.87
CA TYR A 72 1.42 0.06 2.30
C TYR A 72 1.77 -1.02 3.33
N LEU A 73 0.92 -1.19 4.32
CA LEU A 73 1.15 -2.20 5.35
C LEU A 73 0.96 -3.61 4.81
N ALA A 74 -0.05 -3.82 3.98
CA ALA A 74 -0.39 -5.14 3.46
C ALA A 74 0.60 -5.67 2.44
N ASN A 75 1.38 -4.80 1.80
CA ASN A 75 2.41 -5.24 0.87
C ASN A 75 3.53 -6.02 1.56
N GLN A 76 3.71 -5.84 2.86
CA GLN A 76 4.73 -6.54 3.62
C GLN A 76 4.14 -7.07 4.92
N PRO A 77 3.34 -8.14 4.83
CA PRO A 77 2.70 -8.69 6.03
C PRO A 77 3.73 -9.12 7.07
N GLY A 78 3.43 -8.86 8.33
CA GLY A 78 4.32 -9.23 9.43
C GLY A 78 5.40 -8.21 9.72
N ARG A 79 5.62 -7.25 8.83
CA ARG A 79 6.63 -6.22 9.05
C ARG A 79 6.05 -5.06 9.86
N VAL A 80 6.78 -4.63 10.88
CA VAL A 80 6.39 -3.49 11.69
C VAL A 80 6.89 -2.20 11.05
N PHE A 81 5.99 -1.24 10.88
CA PHE A 81 6.33 0.08 10.38
C PHE A 81 6.09 1.11 11.48
N THR A 82 7.02 2.04 11.63
CA THR A 82 6.85 3.14 12.58
C THR A 82 5.84 4.14 12.05
N LYS A 83 5.29 4.95 12.94
CA LYS A 83 4.36 6.01 12.56
C LYS A 83 4.99 6.94 11.52
N GLU A 84 6.24 7.27 11.71
CA GLU A 84 6.99 8.14 10.80
C GLU A 84 7.14 7.52 9.42
N GLN A 85 7.42 6.22 9.35
CA GLN A 85 7.51 5.51 8.08
C GLN A 85 6.18 5.52 7.34
N ILE A 86 5.10 5.26 8.06
CA ILE A 86 3.75 5.26 7.47
C ILE A 86 3.41 6.66 6.96
N TYR A 87 3.63 7.66 7.78
CA TYR A 87 3.31 9.04 7.41
C TYR A 87 4.08 9.47 6.17
N GLN A 88 5.38 9.24 6.17
CA GLN A 88 6.23 9.64 5.05
C GLN A 88 5.86 8.92 3.75
N ALA A 89 5.52 7.63 3.84
CA ALA A 89 5.16 6.84 2.66
C ALA A 89 3.80 7.25 2.09
N VAL A 90 2.84 7.58 2.95
CA VAL A 90 1.46 7.83 2.53
C VAL A 90 1.21 9.31 2.25
N TRP A 91 1.62 10.18 3.17
CA TRP A 91 1.43 11.63 3.00
C TRP A 91 2.49 12.27 2.12
N LYS A 92 3.68 11.64 2.05
CA LYS A 92 4.81 12.13 1.24
C LYS A 92 5.27 13.53 1.66
N GLU A 93 5.18 13.80 2.95
CA GLU A 93 5.54 15.08 3.54
C GLU A 93 6.44 14.84 4.75
N GLU A 94 7.11 15.91 5.18
CA GLU A 94 7.88 15.83 6.42
C GLU A 94 6.94 15.57 7.59
N PRO A 95 7.29 14.65 8.50
CA PRO A 95 6.42 14.32 9.61
C PRO A 95 6.30 15.47 10.61
N VAL A 96 5.09 16.02 10.76
CA VAL A 96 4.82 17.06 11.74
C VAL A 96 3.90 16.54 12.83
N GLU A 97 2.64 16.32 12.52
CA GLU A 97 1.67 15.81 13.49
C GLU A 97 1.43 14.31 13.30
N VAL A 98 2.52 13.54 13.30
CA VAL A 98 2.51 12.14 12.88
C VAL A 98 1.61 11.27 13.73
N SER A 99 1.71 11.40 15.07
CA SER A 99 1.00 10.48 15.97
C SER A 99 -0.50 10.57 15.80
N SER A 100 -1.05 11.79 15.73
CA SER A 100 -2.50 11.94 15.58
C SER A 100 -2.97 11.52 14.21
N ALA A 101 -2.26 11.92 13.17
CA ALA A 101 -2.66 11.62 11.79
C ALA A 101 -2.70 10.11 11.55
N VAL A 102 -1.63 9.41 11.89
CA VAL A 102 -1.55 7.97 11.68
C VAL A 102 -2.56 7.24 12.56
N PHE A 103 -2.68 7.65 13.82
CA PHE A 103 -3.63 7.03 14.73
C PHE A 103 -5.06 7.13 14.19
N CYS A 104 -5.46 8.30 13.70
CA CYS A 104 -6.81 8.49 13.17
C CYS A 104 -7.05 7.62 11.94
N ILE A 105 -6.09 7.54 11.04
CA ILE A 105 -6.23 6.73 9.84
C ILE A 105 -6.32 5.23 10.20
N ILE A 106 -5.47 4.76 11.09
CA ILE A 106 -5.52 3.36 11.53
C ILE A 106 -6.86 3.05 12.20
N SER A 107 -7.35 3.96 13.04
CA SER A 107 -8.64 3.78 13.69
C SER A 107 -9.78 3.69 12.69
N ASN A 108 -9.75 4.55 11.66
CA ASN A 108 -10.78 4.54 10.63
C ASN A 108 -10.77 3.24 9.83
N ILE A 109 -9.58 2.77 9.47
CA ILE A 109 -9.45 1.50 8.75
C ILE A 109 -9.99 0.35 9.58
N ARG A 110 -9.61 0.29 10.85
CA ARG A 110 -10.07 -0.76 11.76
C ARG A 110 -11.59 -0.75 11.91
N GLN A 111 -12.17 0.43 12.06
CA GLN A 111 -13.61 0.56 12.21
C GLN A 111 -14.34 0.03 10.98
N LYS A 112 -13.87 0.36 9.80
CA LYS A 112 -14.49 -0.11 8.56
C LYS A 112 -14.34 -1.60 8.38
N LEU A 113 -13.19 -2.15 8.74
CA LEU A 113 -12.99 -3.60 8.69
C LEU A 113 -13.91 -4.34 9.68
N ARG A 114 -14.12 -3.76 10.86
CA ARG A 114 -14.98 -4.38 11.87
C ARG A 114 -16.45 -4.48 11.45
N GLU A 115 -16.86 -3.73 10.47
CA GLU A 115 -18.20 -3.82 9.92
C GLU A 115 -18.44 -5.12 9.16
N VAL A 116 -17.39 -5.78 8.70
CA VAL A 116 -17.51 -6.98 7.86
C VAL A 116 -16.82 -8.20 8.46
N THR A 117 -15.92 -8.02 9.41
CA THR A 117 -15.17 -9.14 9.99
C THR A 117 -14.74 -8.83 11.41
N THR A 118 -14.59 -9.89 12.22
CA THR A 118 -14.03 -9.77 13.57
C THR A 118 -12.51 -9.93 13.55
N LYS A 119 -11.94 -10.25 12.40
CA LYS A 119 -10.48 -10.43 12.28
C LYS A 119 -9.75 -9.10 12.37
N GLU A 120 -8.65 -9.08 13.11
CA GLU A 120 -7.85 -7.87 13.28
C GLU A 120 -6.63 -7.99 12.36
N TYR A 121 -6.74 -7.39 11.17
CA TYR A 121 -5.65 -7.42 10.18
C TYR A 121 -4.54 -6.42 10.50
N ILE A 122 -4.84 -5.35 11.23
CA ILE A 122 -3.83 -4.37 11.61
C ILE A 122 -3.61 -4.50 13.12
N GLN A 123 -2.35 -4.77 13.49
CA GLN A 123 -1.97 -4.92 14.89
C GLN A 123 -1.08 -3.77 15.30
N THR A 124 -1.30 -3.27 16.51
CA THR A 124 -0.45 -2.26 17.13
C THR A 124 0.73 -2.96 17.79
N VAL A 125 1.94 -2.50 17.49
CA VAL A 125 3.13 -2.94 18.21
C VAL A 125 3.51 -1.80 19.13
N TRP A 126 3.16 -1.94 20.40
CA TRP A 126 3.28 -0.86 21.38
C TRP A 126 4.72 -0.35 21.49
N GLY A 127 4.84 0.97 21.40
CA GLY A 127 6.14 1.62 21.44
C GLY A 127 6.91 1.60 20.13
N VAL A 128 6.38 0.96 19.08
CA VAL A 128 7.06 0.87 17.80
C VAL A 128 6.18 1.39 16.65
N GLY A 129 5.04 0.78 16.42
CA GLY A 129 4.18 1.19 15.31
C GLY A 129 3.09 0.16 15.02
N TYR A 130 2.90 -0.15 13.75
CA TYR A 130 1.80 -1.01 13.29
C TYR A 130 2.30 -2.03 12.29
N LYS A 131 1.61 -3.14 12.19
CA LYS A 131 1.89 -4.15 11.18
C LYS A 131 0.59 -4.75 10.65
N PHE A 132 0.65 -5.23 9.41
CA PHE A 132 -0.45 -6.00 8.81
C PHE A 132 -0.17 -7.47 8.99
N VAL A 133 -1.18 -8.24 9.35
CA VAL A 133 -1.07 -9.68 9.46
C VAL A 133 -2.20 -10.33 8.70
N ASP A 134 -1.90 -11.46 8.05
CA ASP A 134 -2.93 -12.29 7.47
C ASP A 134 -3.53 -13.14 8.58
N VAL A 135 -4.83 -12.96 8.83
CA VAL A 135 -5.52 -13.70 9.86
C VAL A 135 -6.27 -14.85 9.21
N PRO A 136 -5.77 -16.10 9.36
CA PRO A 136 -6.41 -17.24 8.70
C PRO A 136 -7.87 -17.36 9.06
N GLY A 137 -8.64 -17.86 8.12
CA GLY A 137 -10.06 -18.03 8.29
C GLY A 137 -10.44 -19.00 9.39
N GLU A 138 -11.65 -18.90 9.84
CA GLU A 138 -12.23 -19.79 10.81
C GLU A 138 -12.72 -21.06 10.16
#